data_d76713cdebe503cf73c0e76b1d5d9436
#
_entry.id   d76713cdebe503cf73c0e76b1d5d9436
#
_cell.length_a   1.000
_cell.length_b   1.000
_cell.length_c   1.000
_cell.angle_alpha   90.00
_cell.angle_beta   90.00
_cell.angle_gamma   90.00
#
_symmetry.space_group_name_H-M   'P 1'
#
loop_
_entity.id
_entity.type
_entity.pdbx_description
1 polymer ?
#
loop_
_entity_poly.entity_id
_entity_poly.type
_entity_poly.pdbx_seq_one_letter_code
_entity_poly.pdbx_strand_id
1 'polypeptide(L)'
;MKFEEVIGIDVSKLTLDAFIHSHQIFTQVPNTKKGYSKLLTWATKSTGCLMDKVLFCFEHTGMYSYALACHMTEKQMNYIMVPGLEIKRSLGIQRGKNDRVDAMRIAQYAYRRREEVTTYRLPEKAINKIRQLLSLREKLVKQCAGYEASLKDLPDFIESSESKVLVGVQRNMIKALAREIEKVEKEIDSVLESSPDIMNNYRLITSITGVGRQTALYLIIVTNNFLSFDDHRKLASYAGVAPFANTSGTSIKGRTKVSPLANRKLKSLLSACAVSAIRHDPEMKLYFNRRTEMGKHKMNSINAVRNKLLARVFAVVRRGSPYVPLCQYAA
;
A
#
# COMPACT_ATOMS: atom_id res chain seq x y z
N MET A 1 -30.92 -2.20 -10.01
CA MET A 1 -29.79 -2.77 -9.24
C MET A 1 -28.53 -2.77 -10.11
N LYS A 2 -27.38 -2.36 -9.55
CA LYS A 2 -26.12 -2.33 -10.29
C LYS A 2 -25.60 -3.74 -10.61
N PHE A 3 -25.73 -4.66 -9.65
CA PHE A 3 -25.38 -6.06 -9.80
C PHE A 3 -26.52 -6.95 -9.30
N GLU A 4 -26.84 -7.97 -10.07
CA GLU A 4 -27.93 -8.92 -9.77
C GLU A 4 -27.43 -10.09 -8.95
N GLU A 5 -26.21 -10.57 -9.24
CA GLU A 5 -25.58 -11.69 -8.57
C GLU A 5 -24.17 -11.36 -8.06
N VAL A 6 -23.76 -12.05 -7.00
CA VAL A 6 -22.45 -11.91 -6.39
C VAL A 6 -21.77 -13.25 -6.20
N ILE A 7 -20.52 -13.32 -6.61
CA ILE A 7 -19.66 -14.49 -6.44
C ILE A 7 -18.50 -14.12 -5.54
N GLY A 8 -18.44 -14.76 -4.35
CA GLY A 8 -17.30 -14.65 -3.45
C GLY A 8 -16.27 -15.73 -3.77
N ILE A 9 -14.99 -15.35 -3.77
CA ILE A 9 -13.89 -16.25 -4.08
C ILE A 9 -12.84 -16.16 -2.97
N ASP A 10 -12.61 -17.29 -2.29
CA ASP A 10 -11.42 -17.43 -1.46
C ASP A 10 -10.25 -17.90 -2.32
N VAL A 11 -9.13 -17.18 -2.20
CA VAL A 11 -7.96 -17.37 -3.08
C VAL A 11 -6.80 -17.97 -2.30
N SER A 12 -6.47 -19.22 -2.61
CA SER A 12 -5.27 -19.88 -2.11
C SER A 12 -4.16 -19.94 -3.18
N LYS A 13 -3.02 -20.46 -2.81
CA LYS A 13 -1.90 -20.67 -3.74
C LYS A 13 -2.28 -21.61 -4.89
N LEU A 14 -3.00 -22.69 -4.61
CA LEU A 14 -3.28 -23.77 -5.57
C LEU A 14 -4.71 -23.76 -6.09
N THR A 15 -5.68 -23.27 -5.29
CA THR A 15 -7.10 -23.35 -5.59
C THR A 15 -7.80 -22.00 -5.42
N LEU A 16 -8.93 -21.87 -6.11
CA LEU A 16 -9.94 -20.86 -5.93
C LEU A 16 -11.22 -21.55 -5.48
N ASP A 17 -11.73 -21.14 -4.34
CA ASP A 17 -12.96 -21.63 -3.76
C ASP A 17 -14.04 -20.57 -3.99
N ALA A 18 -15.01 -20.85 -4.87
CA ALA A 18 -15.99 -19.88 -5.32
C ALA A 18 -17.41 -20.25 -4.87
N PHE A 19 -18.17 -19.24 -4.43
CA PHE A 19 -19.52 -19.37 -3.91
C PHE A 19 -20.46 -18.34 -4.51
N ILE A 20 -21.58 -18.77 -5.10
CA ILE A 20 -22.65 -17.91 -5.61
C ILE A 20 -23.62 -17.61 -4.49
N HIS A 21 -23.85 -16.32 -4.19
CA HIS A 21 -24.64 -15.91 -3.03
C HIS A 21 -26.11 -16.33 -3.11
N SER A 22 -26.83 -16.03 -4.18
CA SER A 22 -28.26 -16.26 -4.25
C SER A 22 -28.62 -17.74 -4.44
N HIS A 23 -27.81 -18.46 -5.20
CA HIS A 23 -28.06 -19.88 -5.52
C HIS A 23 -27.46 -20.84 -4.48
N GLN A 24 -26.60 -20.37 -3.56
CA GLN A 24 -25.93 -21.18 -2.53
C GLN A 24 -25.07 -22.30 -3.12
N ILE A 25 -24.54 -22.12 -4.33
CA ILE A 25 -23.74 -23.12 -5.06
C ILE A 25 -22.27 -22.82 -4.87
N PHE A 26 -21.50 -23.89 -4.65
CA PHE A 26 -20.05 -23.85 -4.44
C PHE A 26 -19.33 -24.60 -5.55
N THR A 27 -18.15 -24.12 -5.91
CA THR A 27 -17.19 -24.84 -6.76
C THR A 27 -15.76 -24.56 -6.33
N GLN A 28 -14.88 -25.49 -6.63
CA GLN A 28 -13.43 -25.31 -6.47
C GLN A 28 -12.75 -25.52 -7.82
N VAL A 29 -11.85 -24.61 -8.17
CA VAL A 29 -11.05 -24.69 -9.41
C VAL A 29 -9.57 -24.41 -9.10
N PRO A 30 -8.62 -24.92 -9.91
CA PRO A 30 -7.21 -24.58 -9.74
C PRO A 30 -6.93 -23.09 -9.94
N ASN A 31 -6.01 -22.52 -9.17
CA ASN A 31 -5.54 -21.14 -9.34
C ASN A 31 -4.57 -21.02 -10.53
N THR A 32 -5.08 -21.25 -11.74
CA THR A 32 -4.37 -21.24 -13.02
C THR A 32 -5.23 -20.61 -14.10
N LYS A 33 -4.63 -20.20 -15.23
CA LYS A 33 -5.39 -19.63 -16.37
C LYS A 33 -6.53 -20.54 -16.85
N LYS A 34 -6.32 -21.86 -16.88
CA LYS A 34 -7.38 -22.84 -17.22
C LYS A 34 -8.48 -22.86 -16.15
N GLY A 35 -8.11 -22.78 -14.88
CA GLY A 35 -9.07 -22.70 -13.77
C GLY A 35 -9.91 -21.42 -13.80
N TYR A 36 -9.32 -20.28 -14.13
CA TYR A 36 -10.07 -19.01 -14.27
C TYR A 36 -11.12 -19.09 -15.38
N SER A 37 -10.78 -19.69 -16.53
CA SER A 37 -11.75 -19.90 -17.61
C SER A 37 -12.88 -20.86 -17.20
N LYS A 38 -12.56 -21.95 -16.45
CA LYS A 38 -13.57 -22.85 -15.88
C LYS A 38 -14.48 -22.13 -14.89
N LEU A 39 -13.92 -21.26 -14.03
CA LEU A 39 -14.68 -20.45 -13.08
C LEU A 39 -15.68 -19.54 -13.79
N LEU A 40 -15.28 -18.84 -14.85
CA LEU A 40 -16.17 -17.97 -15.62
C LEU A 40 -17.28 -18.78 -16.32
N THR A 41 -16.93 -19.93 -16.94
CA THR A 41 -17.93 -20.82 -17.56
C THR A 41 -18.93 -21.35 -16.54
N TRP A 42 -18.46 -21.76 -15.36
CA TRP A 42 -19.33 -22.19 -14.26
C TRP A 42 -20.23 -21.05 -13.79
N ALA A 43 -19.67 -19.84 -13.59
CA ALA A 43 -20.44 -18.66 -13.19
C ALA A 43 -21.57 -18.38 -14.19
N THR A 44 -21.28 -18.35 -15.49
CA THR A 44 -22.28 -18.11 -16.55
C THR A 44 -23.40 -19.16 -16.54
N LYS A 45 -23.04 -20.43 -16.41
CA LYS A 45 -24.03 -21.52 -16.41
C LYS A 45 -24.90 -21.55 -15.16
N SER A 46 -24.32 -21.22 -14.00
CA SER A 46 -24.99 -21.38 -12.71
C SER A 46 -25.80 -20.15 -12.28
N THR A 47 -25.45 -18.96 -12.77
CA THR A 47 -26.20 -17.75 -12.41
C THR A 47 -27.36 -17.44 -13.34
N GLY A 48 -27.29 -17.87 -14.61
CA GLY A 48 -28.25 -17.49 -15.64
C GLY A 48 -28.28 -15.99 -15.95
N CYS A 49 -27.42 -15.20 -15.31
CA CYS A 49 -27.32 -13.75 -15.47
C CYS A 49 -26.34 -13.36 -16.56
N LEU A 50 -26.52 -12.21 -17.16
CA LEU A 50 -25.51 -11.57 -17.99
C LEU A 50 -24.27 -11.26 -17.13
N MET A 51 -23.08 -11.51 -17.65
CA MET A 51 -21.84 -11.39 -16.86
C MET A 51 -21.48 -9.93 -16.44
N ASP A 52 -22.03 -8.94 -17.12
CA ASP A 52 -21.96 -7.53 -16.73
C ASP A 52 -22.79 -7.21 -15.47
N LYS A 53 -23.76 -8.07 -15.13
CA LYS A 53 -24.58 -8.02 -13.92
C LYS A 53 -24.03 -8.82 -12.74
N VAL A 54 -22.93 -9.56 -12.95
CA VAL A 54 -22.28 -10.38 -11.92
C VAL A 54 -21.10 -9.62 -11.32
N LEU A 55 -21.07 -9.55 -9.98
CA LEU A 55 -19.95 -8.98 -9.23
C LEU A 55 -19.11 -10.10 -8.62
N PHE A 56 -17.84 -10.15 -8.97
CA PHE A 56 -16.88 -11.03 -8.30
C PHE A 56 -16.21 -10.30 -7.13
N CYS A 57 -16.06 -10.97 -6.00
CA CYS A 57 -15.36 -10.44 -4.84
C CYS A 57 -14.33 -11.43 -4.32
N PHE A 58 -13.11 -10.98 -4.08
CA PHE A 58 -12.08 -11.81 -3.48
C PHE A 58 -11.15 -11.03 -2.57
N GLU A 59 -10.50 -11.75 -1.64
CA GLU A 59 -9.55 -11.18 -0.72
C GLU A 59 -8.23 -10.84 -1.43
N HIS A 60 -7.60 -9.73 -1.02
CA HIS A 60 -6.27 -9.34 -1.49
C HIS A 60 -5.20 -10.22 -0.82
N THR A 61 -4.86 -11.36 -1.43
CA THR A 61 -3.83 -12.31 -0.97
C THR A 61 -2.49 -12.17 -1.70
N GLY A 62 -2.14 -10.95 -2.09
CA GLY A 62 -0.87 -10.63 -2.76
C GLY A 62 -0.77 -11.22 -4.17
N MET A 63 0.30 -11.98 -4.44
CA MET A 63 0.58 -12.52 -5.80
C MET A 63 -0.50 -13.49 -6.28
N TYR A 64 -1.13 -14.24 -5.38
CA TYR A 64 -2.10 -15.29 -5.74
C TYR A 64 -3.42 -14.70 -6.27
N SER A 65 -3.91 -13.63 -5.68
CA SER A 65 -5.10 -12.92 -6.16
C SER A 65 -4.82 -12.02 -7.36
N TYR A 66 -3.56 -11.58 -7.54
CA TYR A 66 -3.20 -10.70 -8.65
C TYR A 66 -3.36 -11.36 -10.02
N ALA A 67 -2.99 -12.65 -10.17
CA ALA A 67 -3.15 -13.38 -11.42
C ALA A 67 -4.64 -13.54 -11.82
N LEU A 68 -5.51 -13.78 -10.85
CA LEU A 68 -6.95 -13.79 -11.05
C LEU A 68 -7.46 -12.41 -11.47
N ALA A 69 -7.03 -11.34 -10.78
CA ALA A 69 -7.42 -9.97 -11.10
C ALA A 69 -7.01 -9.56 -12.53
N CYS A 70 -5.81 -9.96 -13.00
CA CYS A 70 -5.40 -9.76 -14.39
C CYS A 70 -6.37 -10.44 -15.37
N HIS A 71 -6.72 -11.71 -15.12
CA HIS A 71 -7.64 -12.44 -15.97
C HIS A 71 -9.04 -11.83 -15.99
N MET A 72 -9.55 -11.41 -14.82
CA MET A 72 -10.85 -10.73 -14.74
C MET A 72 -10.86 -9.42 -15.52
N THR A 73 -9.75 -8.64 -15.44
CA THR A 73 -9.62 -7.40 -16.21
C THR A 73 -9.54 -7.67 -17.73
N GLU A 74 -8.76 -8.66 -18.17
CA GLU A 74 -8.66 -9.06 -19.58
C GLU A 74 -10.03 -9.50 -20.14
N LYS A 75 -10.85 -10.12 -19.32
CA LYS A 75 -12.20 -10.54 -19.68
C LYS A 75 -13.29 -9.48 -19.41
N GLN A 76 -12.91 -8.28 -18.99
CA GLN A 76 -13.82 -7.17 -18.68
C GLN A 76 -14.89 -7.52 -17.63
N MET A 77 -14.54 -8.40 -16.68
CA MET A 77 -15.44 -8.79 -15.59
C MET A 77 -15.50 -7.72 -14.50
N ASN A 78 -16.66 -7.56 -13.88
CA ASN A 78 -16.82 -6.70 -12.71
C ASN A 78 -16.31 -7.41 -11.45
N TYR A 79 -15.31 -6.85 -10.80
CA TYR A 79 -14.80 -7.43 -9.57
C TYR A 79 -14.31 -6.36 -8.57
N ILE A 80 -14.27 -6.77 -7.31
CA ILE A 80 -13.65 -6.01 -6.21
C ILE A 80 -12.63 -6.88 -5.48
N MET A 81 -11.54 -6.24 -5.06
CA MET A 81 -10.54 -6.84 -4.19
C MET A 81 -10.61 -6.15 -2.83
N VAL A 82 -10.83 -6.91 -1.77
CA VAL A 82 -11.11 -6.38 -0.44
C VAL A 82 -10.06 -6.87 0.56
N PRO A 83 -9.57 -6.03 1.49
CA PRO A 83 -8.75 -6.51 2.59
C PRO A 83 -9.51 -7.50 3.47
N GLY A 84 -8.92 -8.66 3.79
CA GLY A 84 -9.58 -9.69 4.60
C GLY A 84 -10.02 -9.22 5.99
N LEU A 85 -9.33 -8.22 6.55
CA LEU A 85 -9.74 -7.60 7.81
C LEU A 85 -11.09 -6.87 7.71
N GLU A 86 -11.38 -6.29 6.55
CA GLU A 86 -12.66 -5.61 6.29
C GLU A 86 -13.80 -6.61 6.22
N ILE A 87 -13.61 -7.73 5.52
CA ILE A 87 -14.56 -8.83 5.45
C ILE A 87 -14.86 -9.37 6.85
N LYS A 88 -13.80 -9.69 7.62
CA LYS A 88 -13.93 -10.21 8.99
C LYS A 88 -14.71 -9.26 9.93
N ARG A 89 -14.48 -7.96 9.83
CA ARG A 89 -15.15 -6.98 10.69
C ARG A 89 -16.61 -6.74 10.32
N SER A 90 -16.95 -6.88 9.06
CA SER A 90 -18.32 -6.65 8.59
C SER A 90 -19.30 -7.75 8.96
N LEU A 91 -18.81 -8.95 9.25
CA LEU A 91 -19.63 -10.15 9.47
C LEU A 91 -19.83 -10.49 10.95
N GLY A 92 -19.25 -9.70 11.88
CA GLY A 92 -19.34 -9.94 13.32
C GLY A 92 -18.54 -11.16 13.80
N ILE A 93 -18.93 -11.72 14.95
CA ILE A 93 -18.25 -12.89 15.54
C ILE A 93 -18.65 -14.15 14.77
N GLN A 94 -17.70 -14.76 14.12
CA GLN A 94 -17.89 -15.97 13.32
C GLN A 94 -17.09 -17.13 13.92
N ARG A 95 -17.71 -18.32 13.95
CA ARG A 95 -17.06 -19.57 14.37
C ARG A 95 -16.93 -20.53 13.19
N GLY A 96 -15.91 -21.41 13.22
CA GLY A 96 -15.60 -22.36 12.15
C GLY A 96 -14.80 -21.71 11.00
N LYS A 97 -13.86 -22.48 10.45
CA LYS A 97 -13.04 -22.12 9.30
C LYS A 97 -13.03 -23.28 8.31
N ASN A 98 -13.46 -23.02 7.09
CA ASN A 98 -13.47 -23.96 5.97
C ASN A 98 -13.51 -23.10 4.71
N ASP A 99 -12.81 -23.49 3.66
CA ASP A 99 -12.65 -22.72 2.42
C ASP A 99 -14.00 -22.39 1.76
N ARG A 100 -14.97 -23.32 1.79
CA ARG A 100 -16.35 -23.07 1.36
C ARG A 100 -17.04 -21.97 2.19
N VAL A 101 -16.86 -22.00 3.52
CA VAL A 101 -17.43 -21.01 4.43
C VAL A 101 -16.77 -19.65 4.23
N ASP A 102 -15.47 -19.61 3.96
CA ASP A 102 -14.75 -18.36 3.72
C ASP A 102 -15.18 -17.73 2.39
N ALA A 103 -15.33 -18.53 1.30
CA ALA A 103 -15.91 -18.07 0.03
C ALA A 103 -17.37 -17.55 0.19
N MET A 104 -18.20 -18.25 0.99
CA MET A 104 -19.57 -17.83 1.31
C MET A 104 -19.57 -16.49 2.05
N ARG A 105 -18.68 -16.29 3.02
CA ARG A 105 -18.54 -15.04 3.77
C ARG A 105 -18.13 -13.87 2.88
N ILE A 106 -17.21 -14.11 1.95
CA ILE A 106 -16.80 -13.11 0.95
C ILE A 106 -18.01 -12.73 0.07
N ALA A 107 -18.79 -13.71 -0.39
CA ALA A 107 -20.00 -13.48 -1.18
C ALA A 107 -21.03 -12.66 -0.39
N GLN A 108 -21.30 -13.02 0.86
CA GLN A 108 -22.23 -12.33 1.74
C GLN A 108 -21.81 -10.87 2.02
N TYR A 109 -20.53 -10.65 2.26
CA TYR A 109 -19.97 -9.30 2.41
C TYR A 109 -20.25 -8.43 1.19
N ALA A 110 -19.90 -8.93 0.01
CA ALA A 110 -20.05 -8.18 -1.23
C ALA A 110 -21.51 -7.98 -1.63
N TYR A 111 -22.38 -8.96 -1.38
CA TYR A 111 -23.81 -8.86 -1.64
C TYR A 111 -24.47 -7.73 -0.86
N ARG A 112 -24.13 -7.58 0.43
CA ARG A 112 -24.65 -6.49 1.27
C ARG A 112 -24.24 -5.10 0.80
N ARG A 113 -23.12 -5.00 0.07
CA ARG A 113 -22.53 -3.73 -0.39
C ARG A 113 -22.59 -3.53 -1.91
N ARG A 114 -23.22 -4.43 -2.67
CA ARG A 114 -23.20 -4.44 -4.14
C ARG A 114 -23.65 -3.15 -4.81
N GLU A 115 -24.50 -2.36 -4.14
CA GLU A 115 -24.97 -1.08 -4.66
C GLU A 115 -23.94 0.06 -4.48
N GLU A 116 -23.10 -0.04 -3.45
CA GLU A 116 -22.15 1.02 -3.05
C GLU A 116 -20.75 0.83 -3.62
N VAL A 117 -20.41 -0.41 -4.02
CA VAL A 117 -19.05 -0.72 -4.42
C VAL A 117 -18.66 -0.14 -5.77
N THR A 118 -17.42 0.30 -5.85
CA THR A 118 -16.75 0.64 -7.12
C THR A 118 -15.89 -0.54 -7.54
N THR A 119 -16.05 -0.97 -8.80
CA THR A 119 -15.23 -2.06 -9.38
C THR A 119 -13.74 -1.72 -9.32
N TYR A 120 -12.96 -2.73 -9.00
CA TYR A 120 -11.51 -2.57 -8.89
C TYR A 120 -10.89 -2.38 -10.29
N ARG A 121 -9.97 -1.44 -10.38
CA ARG A 121 -9.14 -1.26 -11.57
C ARG A 121 -7.71 -1.64 -11.24
N LEU A 122 -7.16 -2.54 -12.02
CA LEU A 122 -5.75 -2.91 -11.88
C LEU A 122 -4.86 -1.67 -12.06
N PRO A 123 -3.86 -1.53 -11.18
CA PRO A 123 -2.81 -0.55 -11.41
C PRO A 123 -2.11 -0.80 -12.75
N GLU A 124 -1.62 0.26 -13.38
CA GLU A 124 -0.80 0.17 -14.57
C GLU A 124 0.38 -0.80 -14.38
N LYS A 125 0.77 -1.48 -15.44
CA LYS A 125 1.90 -2.44 -15.41
C LYS A 125 3.17 -1.80 -14.84
N ALA A 126 3.42 -0.54 -15.17
CA ALA A 126 4.55 0.24 -14.66
C ALA A 126 4.53 0.36 -13.13
N ILE A 127 3.37 0.73 -12.54
CA ILE A 127 3.21 0.85 -11.07
C ILE A 127 3.47 -0.50 -10.39
N ASN A 128 2.96 -1.59 -10.95
CA ASN A 128 3.21 -2.92 -10.41
C ASN A 128 4.69 -3.32 -10.51
N LYS A 129 5.36 -3.00 -11.61
CA LYS A 129 6.79 -3.23 -11.78
C LYS A 129 7.60 -2.42 -10.76
N ILE A 130 7.30 -1.15 -10.57
CA ILE A 130 7.94 -0.31 -9.53
C ILE A 130 7.69 -0.90 -8.13
N ARG A 131 6.48 -1.38 -7.83
CA ARG A 131 6.16 -2.03 -6.54
C ARG A 131 7.03 -3.25 -6.27
N GLN A 132 7.20 -4.12 -7.26
CA GLN A 132 8.03 -5.33 -7.16
C GLN A 132 9.52 -4.97 -6.97
N LEU A 133 10.02 -4.02 -7.76
CA LEU A 133 11.41 -3.53 -7.69
C LEU A 133 11.70 -2.86 -6.33
N LEU A 134 10.80 -2.02 -5.82
CA LEU A 134 10.94 -1.42 -4.49
C LEU A 134 10.92 -2.47 -3.37
N SER A 135 10.10 -3.50 -3.48
CA SER A 135 10.07 -4.60 -2.52
C SER A 135 11.37 -5.40 -2.55
N LEU A 136 11.93 -5.67 -3.73
CA LEU A 136 13.22 -6.33 -3.89
C LEU A 136 14.35 -5.48 -3.32
N ARG A 137 14.41 -4.19 -3.69
CA ARG A 137 15.38 -3.24 -3.17
C ARG A 137 15.40 -3.21 -1.63
N GLU A 138 14.23 -3.17 -1.02
CA GLU A 138 14.10 -3.15 0.44
C GLU A 138 14.68 -4.40 1.10
N LYS A 139 14.46 -5.57 0.49
CA LYS A 139 15.07 -6.83 0.97
C LYS A 139 16.59 -6.78 0.88
N LEU A 140 17.12 -6.33 -0.25
CA LEU A 140 18.58 -6.22 -0.47
C LEU A 140 19.21 -5.22 0.52
N VAL A 141 18.60 -4.04 0.70
CA VAL A 141 19.08 -3.03 1.67
C VAL A 141 19.06 -3.58 3.09
N LYS A 142 18.00 -4.32 3.47
CA LYS A 142 17.92 -4.93 4.81
C LYS A 142 18.99 -5.99 5.02
N GLN A 143 19.30 -6.81 4.01
CA GLN A 143 20.39 -7.79 4.08
C GLN A 143 21.76 -7.10 4.18
N CYS A 144 22.00 -6.05 3.38
CA CYS A 144 23.23 -5.26 3.44
C CYS A 144 23.44 -4.68 4.84
N ALA A 145 22.43 -4.03 5.39
CA ALA A 145 22.48 -3.48 6.76
C ALA A 145 22.73 -4.54 7.83
N GLY A 146 22.23 -5.77 7.64
CA GLY A 146 22.51 -6.90 8.54
C GLY A 146 23.99 -7.30 8.54
N TYR A 147 24.62 -7.39 7.36
CA TYR A 147 26.06 -7.66 7.26
C TYR A 147 26.90 -6.50 7.80
N GLU A 148 26.51 -5.25 7.54
CA GLU A 148 27.20 -4.06 8.08
C GLU A 148 27.13 -4.00 9.60
N ALA A 149 25.99 -4.33 10.21
CA ALA A 149 25.85 -4.41 11.66
C ALA A 149 26.74 -5.50 12.24
N SER A 150 26.70 -6.71 11.65
CA SER A 150 27.58 -7.81 12.09
C SER A 150 29.07 -7.47 12.01
N LEU A 151 29.50 -6.72 11.00
CA LEU A 151 30.92 -6.28 10.89
C LEU A 151 31.32 -5.27 11.96
N LYS A 152 30.38 -4.47 12.49
CA LYS A 152 30.71 -3.51 13.58
C LYS A 152 30.95 -4.20 14.91
N ASP A 153 30.25 -5.32 15.14
CA ASP A 153 30.29 -6.03 16.42
C ASP A 153 31.51 -7.02 16.49
N LEU A 154 32.10 -7.35 15.33
CA LEU A 154 33.24 -8.33 15.24
C LEU A 154 34.55 -7.89 15.89
N PRO A 155 35.03 -6.63 15.85
CA PRO A 155 36.35 -6.24 16.31
C PRO A 155 36.58 -6.45 17.80
N ASP A 156 35.55 -6.47 18.63
CA ASP A 156 35.69 -6.49 20.08
C ASP A 156 35.81 -7.91 20.68
N PHE A 157 35.57 -8.96 19.88
CA PHE A 157 35.47 -10.34 20.41
C PHE A 157 36.35 -11.39 19.74
N ILE A 158 37.05 -11.09 18.63
CA ILE A 158 37.80 -12.08 17.84
C ILE A 158 39.19 -11.57 17.46
N GLU A 159 40.22 -12.38 17.69
CA GLU A 159 41.57 -12.05 17.22
C GLU A 159 41.63 -11.85 15.70
N SER A 160 42.41 -10.86 15.26
CA SER A 160 42.43 -10.39 13.86
C SER A 160 42.84 -11.45 12.83
N SER A 161 43.57 -12.50 13.24
CA SER A 161 43.97 -13.62 12.37
C SER A 161 42.81 -14.58 12.06
N GLU A 162 41.94 -14.85 13.02
CA GLU A 162 40.79 -15.77 12.86
C GLU A 162 39.61 -15.13 12.14
N SER A 163 39.49 -13.80 12.21
CA SER A 163 38.39 -13.07 11.61
C SER A 163 38.49 -12.79 10.10
N LYS A 164 39.67 -13.01 9.48
CA LYS A 164 39.91 -12.66 8.06
C LYS A 164 38.91 -13.24 7.07
N VAL A 165 38.55 -14.51 7.22
CA VAL A 165 37.58 -15.17 6.33
C VAL A 165 36.19 -14.62 6.56
N LEU A 166 35.76 -14.47 7.84
CA LEU A 166 34.46 -13.95 8.20
C LEU A 166 34.23 -12.51 7.69
N VAL A 167 35.23 -11.65 7.92
CA VAL A 167 35.23 -10.25 7.47
C VAL A 167 35.30 -10.18 5.93
N GLY A 168 36.12 -11.01 5.30
CA GLY A 168 36.26 -11.06 3.84
C GLY A 168 34.96 -11.44 3.15
N VAL A 169 34.32 -12.50 3.61
CA VAL A 169 33.03 -12.96 3.05
C VAL A 169 31.95 -11.90 3.23
N GLN A 170 31.80 -11.32 4.42
CA GLN A 170 30.77 -10.30 4.68
C GLN A 170 31.00 -9.04 3.84
N ARG A 171 32.24 -8.56 3.71
CA ARG A 171 32.57 -7.42 2.84
C ARG A 171 32.26 -7.71 1.37
N ASN A 172 32.51 -8.92 0.89
CA ASN A 172 32.19 -9.33 -0.47
C ASN A 172 30.66 -9.37 -0.68
N MET A 173 29.89 -9.87 0.30
CA MET A 173 28.43 -9.85 0.26
C MET A 173 27.88 -8.43 0.23
N ILE A 174 28.39 -7.50 1.05
CA ILE A 174 28.00 -6.09 1.03
C ILE A 174 28.25 -5.47 -0.35
N LYS A 175 29.44 -5.69 -0.94
CA LYS A 175 29.77 -5.20 -2.29
C LYS A 175 28.85 -5.79 -3.35
N ALA A 176 28.54 -7.07 -3.29
CA ALA A 176 27.62 -7.73 -4.21
C ALA A 176 26.19 -7.16 -4.09
N LEU A 177 25.69 -7.04 -2.86
CA LEU A 177 24.37 -6.45 -2.60
C LEU A 177 24.27 -5.01 -3.06
N ALA A 178 25.29 -4.19 -2.85
CA ALA A 178 25.34 -2.81 -3.32
C ALA A 178 25.20 -2.72 -4.85
N ARG A 179 25.90 -3.59 -5.60
CA ARG A 179 25.77 -3.67 -7.07
C ARG A 179 24.36 -4.08 -7.51
N GLU A 180 23.74 -5.03 -6.83
CA GLU A 180 22.39 -5.47 -7.16
C GLU A 180 21.34 -4.39 -6.81
N ILE A 181 21.54 -3.64 -5.70
CA ILE A 181 20.71 -2.48 -5.37
C ILE A 181 20.78 -1.43 -6.48
N GLU A 182 21.98 -1.11 -6.98
CA GLU A 182 22.17 -0.16 -8.07
C GLU A 182 21.46 -0.61 -9.36
N LYS A 183 21.53 -1.90 -9.71
CA LYS A 183 20.79 -2.44 -10.87
C LYS A 183 19.29 -2.27 -10.72
N VAL A 184 18.76 -2.57 -9.53
CA VAL A 184 17.31 -2.38 -9.24
C VAL A 184 16.93 -0.91 -9.32
N GLU A 185 17.76 0.00 -8.86
CA GLU A 185 17.50 1.45 -8.95
C GLU A 185 17.52 1.96 -10.38
N LYS A 186 18.46 1.51 -11.21
CA LYS A 186 18.49 1.81 -12.66
C LYS A 186 17.25 1.30 -13.38
N GLU A 187 16.77 0.09 -13.02
CA GLU A 187 15.55 -0.46 -13.61
C GLU A 187 14.31 0.34 -13.19
N ILE A 188 14.27 0.85 -11.95
CA ILE A 188 13.18 1.76 -11.52
C ILE A 188 13.22 3.05 -12.35
N ASP A 189 14.41 3.62 -12.60
CA ASP A 189 14.55 4.82 -13.41
C ASP A 189 14.07 4.59 -14.84
N SER A 190 14.46 3.48 -15.46
CA SER A 190 13.99 3.09 -16.79
C SER A 190 12.44 2.98 -16.86
N VAL A 191 11.82 2.40 -15.84
CA VAL A 191 10.35 2.32 -15.77
C VAL A 191 9.71 3.70 -15.62
N LEU A 192 10.30 4.58 -14.84
CA LEU A 192 9.83 5.96 -14.69
C LEU A 192 9.92 6.73 -16.02
N GLU A 193 11.06 6.63 -16.71
CA GLU A 193 11.30 7.30 -18.01
C GLU A 193 10.34 6.82 -19.09
N SER A 194 9.98 5.53 -19.08
CA SER A 194 9.00 4.97 -20.01
C SER A 194 7.54 5.30 -19.68
N SER A 195 7.28 6.00 -18.56
CA SER A 195 5.92 6.29 -18.07
C SER A 195 5.76 7.78 -17.75
N PRO A 196 5.45 8.64 -18.74
CA PRO A 196 5.44 10.10 -18.59
C PRO A 196 4.59 10.61 -17.41
N ASP A 197 3.38 10.08 -17.22
CA ASP A 197 2.47 10.50 -16.15
C ASP A 197 3.02 10.18 -14.76
N ILE A 198 3.63 8.99 -14.62
CA ILE A 198 4.27 8.57 -13.36
C ILE A 198 5.51 9.42 -13.11
N MET A 199 6.32 9.66 -14.13
CA MET A 199 7.52 10.50 -14.04
C MET A 199 7.16 11.94 -13.66
N ASN A 200 6.11 12.51 -14.24
CA ASN A 200 5.64 13.84 -13.90
C ASN A 200 5.27 13.94 -12.43
N ASN A 201 4.41 13.04 -11.93
CA ASN A 201 4.04 13.01 -10.53
C ASN A 201 5.25 12.76 -9.60
N TYR A 202 6.18 11.91 -10.00
CA TYR A 202 7.43 11.68 -9.27
C TYR A 202 8.24 12.97 -9.11
N ARG A 203 8.42 13.75 -10.20
CA ARG A 203 9.12 15.06 -10.17
C ARG A 203 8.40 16.08 -9.29
N LEU A 204 7.08 16.15 -9.40
CA LEU A 204 6.26 17.04 -8.58
C LEU A 204 6.40 16.73 -7.08
N ILE A 205 6.34 15.46 -6.71
CA ILE A 205 6.43 15.03 -5.30
C ILE A 205 7.83 15.27 -4.74
N THR A 206 8.88 14.96 -5.52
CA THR A 206 10.27 15.14 -5.09
C THR A 206 10.70 16.61 -5.04
N SER A 207 9.95 17.54 -5.64
CA SER A 207 10.18 18.97 -5.51
C SER A 207 9.90 19.49 -4.10
N ILE A 208 9.14 18.74 -3.28
CA ILE A 208 8.80 19.14 -1.92
C ILE A 208 9.99 18.89 -1.00
N THR A 209 10.50 19.94 -0.34
CA THR A 209 11.60 19.84 0.62
C THR A 209 11.29 18.82 1.71
N GLY A 210 12.18 17.85 1.87
CA GLY A 210 12.05 16.75 2.84
C GLY A 210 11.39 15.48 2.29
N VAL A 211 10.85 15.49 1.07
CA VAL A 211 10.28 14.29 0.44
C VAL A 211 11.29 13.68 -0.52
N GLY A 212 11.90 12.57 -0.13
CA GLY A 212 12.89 11.88 -0.93
C GLY A 212 12.30 10.84 -1.90
N ARG A 213 13.14 10.36 -2.82
CA ARG A 213 12.86 9.36 -3.86
C ARG A 213 11.99 8.19 -3.37
N GLN A 214 12.41 7.52 -2.28
CA GLN A 214 11.72 6.33 -1.79
C GLN A 214 10.28 6.61 -1.35
N THR A 215 10.07 7.77 -0.72
CA THR A 215 8.72 8.19 -0.29
C THR A 215 7.86 8.56 -1.48
N ALA A 216 8.41 9.26 -2.48
CA ALA A 216 7.70 9.61 -3.70
C ALA A 216 7.21 8.36 -4.45
N LEU A 217 8.11 7.40 -4.69
CA LEU A 217 7.76 6.12 -5.33
C LEU A 217 6.72 5.33 -4.53
N TYR A 218 6.86 5.30 -3.20
CA TYR A 218 5.90 4.60 -2.35
C TYR A 218 4.52 5.27 -2.35
N LEU A 219 4.45 6.59 -2.37
CA LEU A 219 3.21 7.36 -2.53
C LEU A 219 2.53 7.04 -3.87
N ILE A 220 3.27 7.04 -4.98
CA ILE A 220 2.75 6.67 -6.31
C ILE A 220 2.14 5.26 -6.29
N ILE A 221 2.83 4.29 -5.67
CA ILE A 221 2.34 2.90 -5.57
C ILE A 221 1.06 2.82 -4.74
N VAL A 222 1.04 3.45 -3.56
CA VAL A 222 -0.08 3.34 -2.62
C VAL A 222 -1.32 4.04 -3.13
N THR A 223 -1.14 5.17 -3.80
CA THR A 223 -2.24 5.96 -4.36
C THR A 223 -2.66 5.52 -5.77
N ASN A 224 -1.98 4.52 -6.34
CA ASN A 224 -2.13 4.15 -7.75
C ASN A 224 -2.02 5.39 -8.66
N ASN A 225 -0.90 6.08 -8.55
CA ASN A 225 -0.65 7.36 -9.22
C ASN A 225 -1.75 8.41 -8.96
N PHE A 226 -2.23 8.49 -7.71
CA PHE A 226 -3.30 9.40 -7.23
C PHE A 226 -4.71 9.11 -7.80
N LEU A 227 -4.93 7.92 -8.37
CA LEU A 227 -6.26 7.49 -8.81
C LEU A 227 -7.10 6.88 -7.68
N SER A 228 -6.47 6.31 -6.64
CA SER A 228 -7.17 5.62 -5.55
C SER A 228 -7.52 6.53 -4.37
N PHE A 229 -6.98 7.74 -4.31
CA PHE A 229 -7.22 8.71 -3.24
C PHE A 229 -7.45 10.09 -3.85
N ASP A 230 -8.63 10.62 -3.67
CA ASP A 230 -9.04 11.95 -4.11
C ASP A 230 -8.70 13.07 -3.10
N ASP A 231 -8.41 12.71 -1.84
CA ASP A 231 -8.10 13.66 -0.78
C ASP A 231 -6.94 13.17 0.11
N HIS A 232 -6.06 14.13 0.48
CA HIS A 232 -4.95 13.90 1.40
C HIS A 232 -5.39 13.41 2.78
N ARG A 233 -6.61 13.77 3.25
CA ARG A 233 -7.15 13.33 4.54
C ARG A 233 -7.44 11.84 4.56
N LYS A 234 -7.98 11.29 3.46
CA LYS A 234 -8.20 9.85 3.30
C LYS A 234 -6.86 9.10 3.33
N LEU A 235 -5.85 9.62 2.63
CA LEU A 235 -4.51 9.04 2.67
C LEU A 235 -3.85 9.20 4.06
N ALA A 236 -4.05 10.31 4.77
CA ALA A 236 -3.58 10.51 6.13
C ALA A 236 -4.22 9.51 7.12
N SER A 237 -5.51 9.20 6.95
CA SER A 237 -6.19 8.15 7.70
C SER A 237 -5.59 6.78 7.42
N TYR A 238 -5.41 6.43 6.15
CA TYR A 238 -4.77 5.18 5.72
C TYR A 238 -3.33 5.04 6.23
N ALA A 239 -2.57 6.13 6.26
CA ALA A 239 -1.21 6.18 6.81
C ALA A 239 -1.16 6.14 8.35
N GLY A 240 -2.30 6.29 9.03
CA GLY A 240 -2.38 6.35 10.48
C GLY A 240 -1.73 7.62 11.06
N VAL A 241 -1.82 8.73 10.34
CA VAL A 241 -1.35 10.05 10.80
C VAL A 241 -2.50 11.03 11.04
N ALA A 242 -3.72 10.73 10.58
CA ALA A 242 -4.91 11.48 10.93
C ALA A 242 -5.34 11.20 12.37
N PRO A 243 -5.51 12.24 13.22
CA PRO A 243 -6.02 12.08 14.57
C PRO A 243 -7.55 11.96 14.54
N PHE A 244 -8.10 11.02 15.31
CA PHE A 244 -9.53 10.85 15.50
C PHE A 244 -9.92 11.20 16.93
N ALA A 245 -11.00 11.96 17.09
CA ALA A 245 -11.58 12.21 18.39
C ALA A 245 -12.12 10.91 18.99
N ASN A 246 -11.97 10.76 20.31
CA ASN A 246 -12.49 9.62 21.06
C ASN A 246 -13.47 10.17 22.09
N THR A 247 -14.67 10.54 21.60
CA THR A 247 -15.73 11.10 22.44
C THR A 247 -17.00 10.27 22.23
N SER A 248 -17.69 9.94 23.31
CA SER A 248 -18.99 9.27 23.27
C SER A 248 -19.91 9.91 24.29
N GLY A 249 -21.01 10.49 23.82
CA GLY A 249 -21.96 11.23 24.64
C GLY A 249 -21.31 12.34 25.44
N THR A 250 -21.87 12.59 26.62
CA THR A 250 -21.35 13.60 27.57
C THR A 250 -20.30 13.08 28.53
N SER A 251 -20.21 11.75 28.69
CA SER A 251 -19.40 11.08 29.72
C SER A 251 -17.98 10.71 29.28
N ILE A 252 -17.76 10.42 27.99
CA ILE A 252 -16.45 9.99 27.51
C ILE A 252 -15.79 11.11 26.70
N LYS A 253 -14.78 11.76 27.30
CA LYS A 253 -13.88 12.72 26.65
C LYS A 253 -12.46 12.14 26.60
N GLY A 254 -12.25 11.13 25.75
CA GLY A 254 -10.95 10.50 25.58
C GLY A 254 -9.97 11.38 24.79
N ARG A 255 -8.64 11.13 24.96
CA ARG A 255 -7.61 11.81 24.17
C ARG A 255 -7.75 11.44 22.69
N THR A 256 -7.64 12.45 21.81
CA THR A 256 -7.53 12.24 20.36
C THR A 256 -6.34 11.33 20.02
N LYS A 257 -6.58 10.24 19.31
CA LYS A 257 -5.57 9.23 18.98
C LYS A 257 -5.56 8.94 17.47
N VAL A 258 -4.41 8.56 16.95
CA VAL A 258 -4.30 7.98 15.60
C VAL A 258 -4.71 6.52 15.61
N SER A 259 -5.31 6.05 14.50
CA SER A 259 -5.70 4.63 14.38
C SER A 259 -4.46 3.72 14.42
N PRO A 260 -4.51 2.58 15.15
CA PRO A 260 -3.49 1.53 15.06
C PRO A 260 -3.56 0.76 13.72
N LEU A 261 -4.72 0.78 13.06
CA LEU A 261 -4.91 0.24 11.71
C LEU A 261 -4.37 1.25 10.71
N ALA A 262 -3.15 1.02 10.27
CA ALA A 262 -2.43 1.96 9.44
C ALA A 262 -1.40 1.27 8.55
N ASN A 263 -1.09 1.86 7.42
CA ASN A 263 0.08 1.51 6.65
C ASN A 263 1.35 1.98 7.38
N ARG A 264 1.92 1.06 8.20
CA ARG A 264 3.08 1.36 9.05
C ARG A 264 4.29 1.81 8.25
N LYS A 265 4.48 1.28 7.03
CA LYS A 265 5.60 1.67 6.15
C LYS A 265 5.44 3.10 5.67
N LEU A 266 4.25 3.48 5.19
CA LEU A 266 3.98 4.87 4.80
C LEU A 266 4.17 5.83 5.97
N LYS A 267 3.69 5.45 7.17
CA LYS A 267 3.88 6.22 8.39
C LYS A 267 5.36 6.43 8.73
N SER A 268 6.19 5.40 8.58
CA SER A 268 7.64 5.47 8.82
C SER A 268 8.33 6.39 7.80
N LEU A 269 8.03 6.25 6.52
CA LEU A 269 8.55 7.11 5.46
C LEU A 269 8.17 8.58 5.69
N LEU A 270 6.91 8.86 6.01
CA LEU A 270 6.45 10.21 6.35
C LEU A 270 7.12 10.76 7.61
N SER A 271 7.53 9.89 8.55
CA SER A 271 8.28 10.32 9.73
C SER A 271 9.67 10.83 9.36
N ALA A 272 10.38 10.09 8.50
CA ALA A 272 11.67 10.50 7.98
C ALA A 272 11.56 11.81 7.19
N CYS A 273 10.54 11.92 6.33
CA CYS A 273 10.26 13.15 5.59
C CYS A 273 9.97 14.35 6.50
N ALA A 274 9.18 14.15 7.56
CA ALA A 274 8.87 15.23 8.51
C ALA A 274 10.11 15.72 9.26
N VAL A 275 10.98 14.82 9.70
CA VAL A 275 12.25 15.17 10.34
C VAL A 275 13.17 15.92 9.36
N SER A 276 13.26 15.45 8.12
CA SER A 276 14.03 16.15 7.07
C SER A 276 13.45 17.53 6.75
N ALA A 277 12.15 17.66 6.60
CA ALA A 277 11.48 18.93 6.35
C ALA A 277 11.68 19.92 7.50
N ILE A 278 11.59 19.49 8.76
CA ILE A 278 11.85 20.34 9.93
C ILE A 278 13.29 20.90 9.91
N ARG A 279 14.26 20.16 9.36
CA ARG A 279 15.66 20.57 9.26
C ARG A 279 15.92 21.55 8.10
N HIS A 280 15.30 21.29 6.95
CA HIS A 280 15.68 21.90 5.67
C HIS A 280 14.63 22.85 5.07
N ASP A 281 13.40 22.89 5.62
CA ASP A 281 12.33 23.78 5.20
C ASP A 281 12.06 24.80 6.31
N PRO A 282 12.38 26.09 6.11
CA PRO A 282 12.17 27.13 7.10
C PRO A 282 10.72 27.24 7.59
N GLU A 283 9.74 27.08 6.70
CA GLU A 283 8.31 27.12 7.05
C GLU A 283 7.93 25.95 7.97
N MET A 284 8.41 24.73 7.66
CA MET A 284 8.15 23.57 8.51
C MET A 284 8.86 23.68 9.86
N LYS A 285 10.06 24.24 9.90
CA LYS A 285 10.78 24.51 11.14
C LYS A 285 10.02 25.50 12.02
N LEU A 286 9.60 26.63 11.47
CA LEU A 286 8.79 27.64 12.19
C LEU A 286 7.46 27.03 12.69
N TYR A 287 6.77 26.27 11.85
CA TYR A 287 5.53 25.61 12.24
C TYR A 287 5.73 24.60 13.38
N PHE A 288 6.79 23.81 13.33
CA PHE A 288 7.13 22.84 14.37
C PHE A 288 7.46 23.55 15.70
N ASN A 289 8.33 24.59 15.67
CA ASN A 289 8.75 25.36 16.85
C ASN A 289 7.55 26.02 17.52
N ARG A 290 6.71 26.72 16.76
CA ARG A 290 5.50 27.38 17.30
C ARG A 290 4.60 26.38 18.03
N ARG A 291 4.44 25.16 17.52
CA ARG A 291 3.62 24.13 18.18
C ARG A 291 4.24 23.62 19.46
N THR A 292 5.56 23.47 19.50
CA THR A 292 6.28 23.03 20.72
C THR A 292 6.28 24.12 21.79
N GLU A 293 6.43 25.36 21.41
CA GLU A 293 6.31 26.54 22.30
C GLU A 293 4.90 26.67 22.92
N MET A 294 3.86 26.31 22.17
CA MET A 294 2.48 26.19 22.68
C MET A 294 2.26 24.98 23.60
N GLY A 295 3.33 24.30 24.06
CA GLY A 295 3.23 23.13 24.95
C GLY A 295 2.75 21.83 24.31
N LYS A 296 2.67 21.74 22.97
CA LYS A 296 2.29 20.47 22.30
C LYS A 296 3.46 19.49 22.33
N HIS A 297 3.16 18.24 22.68
CA HIS A 297 4.16 17.19 22.71
C HIS A 297 4.86 17.05 21.33
N LYS A 298 6.19 16.87 21.34
CA LYS A 298 7.05 16.81 20.15
C LYS A 298 6.54 15.87 19.08
N MET A 299 6.10 14.66 19.44
CA MET A 299 5.54 13.67 18.50
C MET A 299 4.21 14.12 17.86
N ASN A 300 3.38 14.89 18.58
CA ASN A 300 2.16 15.48 18.01
C ASN A 300 2.50 16.56 16.99
N SER A 301 3.55 17.34 17.23
CA SER A 301 4.04 18.36 16.31
C SER A 301 4.65 17.74 15.05
N ILE A 302 5.44 16.67 15.18
CA ILE A 302 5.93 15.87 14.03
C ILE A 302 4.74 15.28 13.23
N ASN A 303 3.71 14.77 13.91
CA ASN A 303 2.53 14.22 13.23
C ASN A 303 1.76 15.29 12.45
N ALA A 304 1.70 16.52 12.96
CA ALA A 304 1.12 17.64 12.23
C ALA A 304 1.93 18.00 10.96
N VAL A 305 3.27 17.94 11.04
CA VAL A 305 4.15 18.13 9.86
C VAL A 305 3.90 17.02 8.81
N ARG A 306 3.75 15.75 9.21
CA ARG A 306 3.39 14.66 8.28
C ARG A 306 2.10 14.96 7.50
N ASN A 307 1.07 15.44 8.18
CA ASN A 307 -0.19 15.84 7.55
C ASN A 307 -0.02 17.02 6.58
N LYS A 308 0.78 18.04 6.95
CA LYS A 308 1.09 19.15 6.06
C LYS A 308 1.85 18.67 4.81
N LEU A 309 2.80 17.76 4.95
CA LEU A 309 3.52 17.19 3.80
C LEU A 309 2.58 16.44 2.86
N LEU A 310 1.65 15.63 3.38
CA LEU A 310 0.64 14.97 2.55
C LEU A 310 -0.26 15.99 1.83
N ALA A 311 -0.69 17.06 2.50
CA ALA A 311 -1.46 18.11 1.86
C ALA A 311 -0.67 18.81 0.74
N ARG A 312 0.63 19.08 0.93
CA ARG A 312 1.53 19.61 -0.11
C ARG A 312 1.66 18.67 -1.29
N VAL A 313 1.83 17.35 -1.05
CA VAL A 313 1.90 16.33 -2.10
C VAL A 313 0.65 16.38 -2.98
N PHE A 314 -0.54 16.37 -2.40
CA PHE A 314 -1.78 16.47 -3.17
C PHE A 314 -1.92 17.81 -3.89
N ALA A 315 -1.46 18.90 -3.29
CA ALA A 315 -1.51 20.23 -3.89
C ALA A 315 -0.64 20.31 -5.15
N VAL A 316 0.61 19.83 -5.11
CA VAL A 316 1.50 19.87 -6.29
C VAL A 316 1.02 18.96 -7.41
N VAL A 317 0.51 17.76 -7.09
CA VAL A 317 -0.03 16.82 -8.07
C VAL A 317 -1.29 17.37 -8.74
N ARG A 318 -2.22 17.94 -7.96
CA ARG A 318 -3.45 18.55 -8.52
C ARG A 318 -3.17 19.78 -9.37
N ARG A 319 -2.22 20.61 -8.93
CA ARG A 319 -1.83 21.83 -9.65
C ARG A 319 -1.00 21.55 -10.90
N GLY A 320 -0.33 20.39 -10.95
CA GLY A 320 0.57 20.04 -12.05
C GLY A 320 1.85 20.87 -12.11
N SER A 321 2.24 21.55 -10.99
CA SER A 321 3.45 22.37 -10.93
C SER A 321 4.25 22.10 -9.66
N PRO A 322 5.60 22.23 -9.72
CA PRO A 322 6.49 21.96 -8.59
C PRO A 322 6.17 22.79 -7.34
N TYR A 323 6.61 22.31 -6.19
CA TYR A 323 6.50 23.06 -4.93
C TYR A 323 7.40 24.31 -4.98
N VAL A 324 6.85 25.43 -4.58
CA VAL A 324 7.57 26.70 -4.44
C VAL A 324 7.51 27.10 -2.97
N PRO A 325 8.65 27.29 -2.28
CA PRO A 325 8.70 27.79 -0.91
C PRO A 325 8.14 29.21 -0.82
N LEU A 326 7.23 29.46 0.11
CA LEU A 326 6.62 30.79 0.31
C LEU A 326 7.64 31.88 0.68
N CYS A 327 8.74 31.49 1.34
CA CYS A 327 9.81 32.42 1.71
C CYS A 327 10.54 33.07 0.52
N GLN A 328 10.34 32.59 -0.73
CA GLN A 328 10.91 33.23 -1.92
C GLN A 328 10.08 34.39 -2.44
N TYR A 329 8.87 34.64 -1.91
CA TYR A 329 7.99 35.72 -2.31
C TYR A 329 7.86 36.84 -1.27
N ALA A 330 8.57 36.72 -0.15
CA ALA A 330 8.56 37.72 0.93
C ALA A 330 9.80 38.63 0.91
N ALA A 331 10.47 38.72 -0.26
CA ALA A 331 11.57 39.66 -0.50
C ALA A 331 11.15 40.70 -1.53
#